data_8cd9c96abae271812292299d18351815
#
_entry.id   8cd9c96abae271812292299d18351815
#
_cell.length_a   1.000
_cell.length_b   1.000
_cell.length_c   1.000
_cell.angle_alpha   90.00
_cell.angle_beta   90.00
_cell.angle_gamma   90.00
#
_symmetry.space_group_name_H-M   'P 1'
#
loop_
_entity.id
_entity.type
_entity.pdbx_description
1 polymer ?
#
loop_
_entity_poly.entity_id
_entity_poly.type
_entity_poly.pdbx_seq_one_letter_code
_entity_poly.pdbx_strand_id
1 'polypeptide(L)'
;MKRIKIYLLMLLAALTVGSCGSDNDGPGGGIVNTNTNANVVTPGMPDEITRLEFPKVKGGTSTVIVHETDQYGVNFCTEFDTSKKSQRWSCYAVYKSNNLKGWNRNDWKTGTSWDGKTWNNDPFQLDPQLSANVQPGVREFSSSSMPSEGITYFQRGHIVASDDRICSMDVNGQTFYMTNMQPQRGEFNTGIWEDMEKKIRSFLTYNMSTQAAYANDTMYVCKGGTIDKSEQILGYTKNRFIVPKYFFAAVMIKNKSGHKAIGFWF
;
A
#
# COMPACT_ATOMS: atom_id res chain seq x y z
N MET A 1 -20.72 -17.16 -20.77
CA MET A 1 -19.36 -16.61 -20.58
C MET A 1 -19.31 -15.20 -21.18
N LYS A 2 -19.48 -14.17 -20.36
CA LYS A 2 -19.35 -12.77 -20.81
C LYS A 2 -17.87 -12.39 -20.73
N ARG A 3 -17.27 -12.15 -21.89
CA ARG A 3 -15.88 -11.67 -21.98
C ARG A 3 -15.82 -10.25 -21.43
N ILE A 4 -15.10 -10.06 -20.34
CA ILE A 4 -14.77 -8.73 -19.80
C ILE A 4 -13.77 -8.11 -20.77
N LYS A 5 -14.19 -7.04 -21.46
CA LYS A 5 -13.30 -6.25 -22.30
C LYS A 5 -12.44 -5.39 -21.39
N ILE A 6 -11.14 -5.70 -21.37
CA ILE A 6 -10.13 -4.89 -20.71
C ILE A 6 -9.92 -3.66 -21.61
N TYR A 7 -10.40 -2.50 -21.18
CA TYR A 7 -10.02 -1.23 -21.79
C TYR A 7 -8.71 -0.78 -21.17
N LEU A 8 -7.63 -1.07 -21.88
CA LEU A 8 -6.35 -0.44 -21.64
C LEU A 8 -6.46 1.01 -22.16
N LEU A 9 -6.88 1.93 -21.33
CA LEU A 9 -6.90 3.34 -21.63
C LEU A 9 -5.45 3.83 -21.50
N MET A 10 -4.70 3.76 -22.59
CA MET A 10 -3.47 4.54 -22.73
C MET A 10 -3.87 6.00 -22.86
N LEU A 11 -3.97 6.71 -21.74
CA LEU A 11 -4.02 8.16 -21.74
C LEU A 11 -2.61 8.66 -22.06
N LEU A 12 -2.33 8.86 -23.34
CA LEU A 12 -1.15 9.58 -23.81
C LEU A 12 -1.42 11.07 -23.53
N ALA A 13 -1.27 11.49 -22.28
CA ALA A 13 -1.18 12.89 -21.94
C ALA A 13 0.18 13.36 -22.46
N ALA A 14 0.17 14.00 -23.61
CA ALA A 14 1.28 14.83 -24.05
C ALA A 14 1.41 16.00 -23.05
N LEU A 15 2.08 15.77 -21.96
CA LEU A 15 2.59 16.82 -21.10
C LEU A 15 3.72 17.48 -21.88
N THR A 16 3.46 18.68 -22.39
CA THR A 16 4.52 19.60 -22.74
C THR A 16 5.35 19.83 -21.48
N VAL A 17 6.43 19.10 -21.39
CA VAL A 17 7.42 19.28 -20.34
C VAL A 17 8.10 20.59 -20.67
N GLY A 18 7.67 21.66 -20.03
CA GLY A 18 8.49 22.83 -19.85
C GLY A 18 9.67 22.40 -18.97
N SER A 19 10.71 21.88 -19.61
CA SER A 19 12.00 21.66 -18.96
C SER A 19 12.61 23.04 -18.70
N CYS A 20 12.46 23.52 -17.49
CA CYS A 20 13.36 24.51 -16.92
C CYS A 20 14.08 23.84 -15.76
N GLY A 21 15.08 23.05 -16.11
CA GLY A 21 16.15 22.72 -15.20
C GLY A 21 17.19 23.85 -15.31
N SER A 22 17.22 24.74 -14.36
CA SER A 22 18.41 25.52 -14.07
C SER A 22 18.95 25.02 -12.73
N ASP A 23 19.95 24.16 -12.82
CA ASP A 23 20.80 23.82 -11.71
C ASP A 23 21.58 25.07 -11.30
N ASN A 24 21.08 25.77 -10.29
CA ASN A 24 21.86 26.79 -9.57
C ASN A 24 22.32 26.16 -8.27
N ASP A 25 23.41 25.39 -8.33
CA ASP A 25 24.21 25.00 -7.21
C ASP A 25 25.03 26.20 -6.70
N GLY A 26 24.37 27.13 -6.02
CA GLY A 26 25.01 28.16 -5.21
C GLY A 26 25.00 27.73 -3.74
N PRO A 27 26.05 28.00 -2.95
CA PRO A 27 26.07 27.66 -1.53
C PRO A 27 25.05 28.52 -0.78
N GLY A 28 23.89 27.95 -0.43
CA GLY A 28 22.83 28.59 0.35
C GLY A 28 21.41 28.51 -0.21
N GLY A 29 21.19 27.85 -1.34
CA GLY A 29 19.84 27.64 -1.87
C GLY A 29 19.09 26.54 -1.11
N GLY A 30 18.13 26.92 -0.27
CA GLY A 30 17.17 25.98 0.27
C GLY A 30 16.47 25.25 -0.87
N ILE A 31 16.31 23.92 -0.78
CA ILE A 31 15.56 23.12 -1.75
C ILE A 31 14.14 23.67 -1.78
N VAL A 32 13.77 24.38 -2.84
CA VAL A 32 12.39 24.78 -3.06
C VAL A 32 11.63 23.53 -3.48
N ASN A 33 10.86 22.98 -2.56
CA ASN A 33 9.95 21.88 -2.88
C ASN A 33 8.82 22.42 -3.76
N THR A 34 8.91 22.19 -5.07
CA THR A 34 7.90 22.62 -6.06
C THR A 34 6.74 21.62 -6.17
N ASN A 35 6.71 20.56 -5.35
CA ASN A 35 5.62 19.60 -5.33
C ASN A 35 4.37 20.23 -4.70
N THR A 36 3.41 20.61 -5.52
CA THR A 36 2.14 21.24 -5.10
C THR A 36 1.23 20.28 -4.31
N ASN A 37 1.55 19.00 -4.29
CA ASN A 37 0.84 17.97 -3.51
C ASN A 37 1.54 17.64 -2.19
N ALA A 38 2.62 18.32 -1.85
CA ALA A 38 3.33 18.08 -0.60
C ALA A 38 2.38 18.32 0.59
N ASN A 39 2.42 17.37 1.52
CA ASN A 39 1.77 17.54 2.80
C ASN A 39 2.58 18.51 3.66
N VAL A 40 1.89 19.23 4.53
CA VAL A 40 2.51 20.09 5.54
C VAL A 40 2.33 19.41 6.89
N VAL A 41 3.43 19.21 7.60
CA VAL A 41 3.38 18.64 8.96
C VAL A 41 2.67 19.66 9.87
N THR A 42 1.62 19.21 10.52
CA THR A 42 0.89 19.97 11.54
C THR A 42 0.94 19.21 12.87
N PRO A 43 0.74 19.85 14.02
CA PRO A 43 0.74 19.16 15.31
C PRO A 43 -0.14 17.91 15.31
N GLY A 44 0.44 16.78 15.71
CA GLY A 44 -0.24 15.49 15.75
C GLY A 44 -0.13 14.64 14.46
N MET A 45 0.52 15.17 13.43
CA MET A 45 0.86 14.38 12.23
C MET A 45 2.33 13.92 12.26
N PRO A 46 2.62 12.71 11.76
CA PRO A 46 4.00 12.23 11.65
C PRO A 46 4.76 12.99 10.54
N ASP A 47 6.07 13.15 10.70
CA ASP A 47 6.94 13.83 9.73
C ASP A 47 7.01 13.08 8.40
N GLU A 48 6.75 11.78 8.42
CA GLU A 48 6.75 10.88 7.26
C GLU A 48 5.78 11.30 6.16
N ILE A 49 4.75 12.09 6.46
CA ILE A 49 3.79 12.57 5.45
C ILE A 49 4.44 13.43 4.36
N THR A 50 5.66 13.92 4.58
CA THR A 50 6.45 14.66 3.57
C THR A 50 7.23 13.76 2.62
N ARG A 51 7.23 12.45 2.82
CA ARG A 51 7.94 11.49 1.95
C ARG A 51 7.28 11.41 0.59
N LEU A 52 8.07 11.03 -0.41
CA LEU A 52 7.69 11.09 -1.82
C LEU A 52 6.56 10.12 -2.20
N GLU A 53 6.42 9.02 -1.47
CA GLU A 53 5.37 8.02 -1.67
C GLU A 53 3.99 8.45 -1.15
N PHE A 54 3.93 9.51 -0.34
CA PHE A 54 2.68 9.92 0.29
C PHE A 54 1.74 10.64 -0.67
N PRO A 55 0.49 10.21 -0.78
CA PRO A 55 -0.58 11.06 -1.30
C PRO A 55 -0.87 12.23 -0.37
N LYS A 56 -1.67 13.16 -0.84
CA LYS A 56 -2.21 14.19 0.04
C LYS A 56 -3.10 13.57 1.11
N VAL A 57 -2.76 13.80 2.35
CA VAL A 57 -3.55 13.34 3.51
C VAL A 57 -4.89 14.07 3.52
N LYS A 58 -5.98 13.34 3.67
CA LYS A 58 -7.33 13.90 3.75
C LYS A 58 -7.64 14.46 5.14
N GLY A 59 -7.17 13.77 6.19
CA GLY A 59 -7.45 14.15 7.58
C GLY A 59 -8.91 13.91 7.99
N GLY A 60 -9.45 14.73 8.89
CA GLY A 60 -10.79 14.56 9.45
C GLY A 60 -10.84 13.39 10.43
N THR A 61 -11.65 12.36 10.13
CA THR A 61 -11.73 11.11 10.91
C THR A 61 -10.59 10.14 10.62
N SER A 62 -9.66 10.52 9.74
CA SER A 62 -8.48 9.73 9.41
C SER A 62 -7.31 10.03 10.31
N THR A 63 -6.53 8.99 10.57
CA THR A 63 -5.19 9.08 11.16
C THR A 63 -4.17 8.48 10.20
N VAL A 64 -2.95 8.99 10.22
CA VAL A 64 -1.82 8.39 9.53
C VAL A 64 -1.12 7.47 10.52
N ILE A 65 -1.05 6.20 10.16
CA ILE A 65 -0.34 5.16 10.91
C ILE A 65 1.00 4.94 10.23
N VAL A 66 2.09 5.04 11.00
CA VAL A 66 3.45 4.74 10.55
C VAL A 66 3.86 3.41 11.16
N HIS A 67 4.09 2.40 10.32
CA HIS A 67 4.66 1.13 10.74
C HIS A 67 6.15 1.16 10.45
N GLU A 68 6.95 0.89 11.46
CA GLU A 68 8.40 0.93 11.39
C GLU A 68 9.03 -0.24 12.15
N THR A 69 10.28 -0.52 11.85
CA THR A 69 11.11 -1.48 12.58
C THR A 69 12.48 -0.87 12.85
N ASP A 70 13.11 -1.27 13.95
CA ASP A 70 14.43 -0.76 14.33
C ASP A 70 15.49 -1.01 13.24
N GLN A 71 15.39 -2.14 12.54
CA GLN A 71 16.38 -2.54 11.54
C GLN A 71 16.20 -1.85 10.18
N TYR A 72 14.97 -1.61 9.75
CA TYR A 72 14.66 -1.14 8.39
C TYR A 72 13.99 0.23 8.35
N GLY A 73 13.74 0.84 9.51
CA GLY A 73 13.00 2.09 9.61
C GLY A 73 11.55 1.92 9.15
N VAL A 74 11.03 2.93 8.47
CA VAL A 74 9.65 2.93 8.01
C VAL A 74 9.39 1.77 7.05
N ASN A 75 8.49 0.90 7.45
CA ASN A 75 8.03 -0.25 6.68
C ASN A 75 6.96 0.18 5.65
N PHE A 76 5.85 0.72 6.13
CA PHE A 76 4.81 1.35 5.31
C PHE A 76 3.99 2.31 6.16
N CYS A 77 3.26 3.18 5.50
CA CYS A 77 2.34 4.09 6.15
C CYS A 77 0.93 3.91 5.56
N THR A 78 -0.07 4.18 6.38
CA THR A 78 -1.48 4.03 6.00
C THR A 78 -2.27 5.24 6.46
N GLU A 79 -3.08 5.85 5.59
CA GLU A 79 -4.14 6.75 6.04
C GLU A 79 -5.41 5.93 6.32
N PHE A 80 -5.76 5.80 7.58
CA PHE A 80 -6.86 4.98 8.06
C PHE A 80 -8.01 5.84 8.60
N ASP A 81 -9.20 5.66 8.04
CA ASP A 81 -10.41 6.32 8.53
C ASP A 81 -11.06 5.48 9.63
N THR A 82 -10.95 5.95 10.87
CA THR A 82 -11.45 5.23 12.05
C THR A 82 -12.97 5.14 12.10
N SER A 83 -13.69 6.13 11.50
CA SER A 83 -15.15 6.09 11.44
C SER A 83 -15.67 5.07 10.42
N LYS A 84 -14.90 4.86 9.35
CA LYS A 84 -15.20 3.89 8.28
C LYS A 84 -14.59 2.53 8.53
N LYS A 85 -13.68 2.44 9.49
CA LYS A 85 -12.85 1.26 9.77
C LYS A 85 -12.18 0.70 8.52
N SER A 86 -11.64 1.59 7.70
CA SER A 86 -11.02 1.24 6.42
C SER A 86 -9.94 2.24 6.05
N GLN A 87 -8.90 1.75 5.39
CA GLN A 87 -7.85 2.61 4.88
C GLN A 87 -8.25 3.29 3.57
N ARG A 88 -7.73 4.49 3.33
CA ARG A 88 -7.80 5.16 2.02
C ARG A 88 -6.71 4.66 1.11
N TRP A 89 -5.51 4.54 1.67
CA TRP A 89 -4.32 4.08 0.97
C TRP A 89 -3.28 3.60 1.97
N SER A 90 -2.39 2.77 1.48
CA SER A 90 -1.11 2.46 2.13
C SER A 90 0.02 2.75 1.15
N CYS A 91 1.12 3.30 1.65
CA CYS A 91 2.28 3.65 0.84
C CYS A 91 3.58 3.18 1.47
N TYR A 92 4.56 2.87 0.62
CA TYR A 92 5.87 2.39 1.04
C TYR A 92 6.94 2.63 -0.03
N ALA A 93 8.18 2.61 0.40
CA ALA A 93 9.33 2.66 -0.49
C ALA A 93 10.09 1.33 -0.48
N VAL A 94 10.54 0.91 -1.66
CA VAL A 94 11.40 -0.27 -1.85
C VAL A 94 12.73 0.19 -2.42
N TYR A 95 13.79 -0.19 -1.72
CA TYR A 95 15.17 0.13 -2.07
C TYR A 95 16.09 -1.04 -1.72
N LYS A 96 17.36 -0.98 -2.12
CA LYS A 96 18.28 -2.12 -2.04
C LYS A 96 18.33 -2.79 -0.67
N SER A 97 18.40 -2.03 0.43
CA SER A 97 18.56 -2.59 1.77
C SER A 97 17.31 -3.21 2.37
N ASN A 98 16.11 -2.88 1.86
CA ASN A 98 14.85 -3.50 2.32
C ASN A 98 14.21 -4.44 1.29
N ASN A 99 14.81 -4.60 0.10
CA ASN A 99 14.39 -5.56 -0.92
C ASN A 99 15.18 -6.87 -0.82
N LEU A 100 15.17 -7.46 0.37
CA LEU A 100 15.86 -8.69 0.70
C LEU A 100 14.83 -9.80 0.97
N LYS A 101 15.28 -11.05 0.85
CA LYS A 101 14.48 -12.24 1.17
C LYS A 101 14.99 -12.84 2.49
N GLY A 102 14.61 -12.26 3.62
CA GLY A 102 14.95 -12.71 4.96
C GLY A 102 13.85 -13.51 5.65
N TRP A 103 12.61 -13.47 5.10
CA TRP A 103 11.45 -14.16 5.64
C TRP A 103 10.52 -14.60 4.52
N ASN A 104 9.69 -15.59 4.78
CA ASN A 104 8.68 -16.08 3.84
C ASN A 104 7.33 -16.18 4.55
N ARG A 105 6.23 -15.86 3.85
CA ARG A 105 4.87 -16.03 4.37
C ARG A 105 4.60 -17.43 4.91
N ASN A 106 5.17 -18.46 4.27
CA ASN A 106 5.01 -19.87 4.68
C ASN A 106 5.77 -20.22 5.96
N ASP A 107 6.59 -19.31 6.49
CA ASP A 107 7.30 -19.49 7.77
C ASP A 107 6.43 -19.12 8.98
N TRP A 108 5.26 -18.52 8.76
CA TRP A 108 4.24 -18.35 9.78
C TRP A 108 3.55 -19.67 10.11
N LYS A 109 4.25 -20.51 10.88
CA LYS A 109 3.78 -21.84 11.29
C LYS A 109 3.21 -21.79 12.70
N THR A 110 2.48 -22.85 13.06
CA THR A 110 2.06 -23.06 14.46
C THR A 110 3.28 -23.03 15.37
N GLY A 111 3.21 -22.22 16.41
CA GLY A 111 4.30 -22.03 17.37
C GLY A 111 5.28 -20.93 17.03
N THR A 112 5.15 -20.25 15.86
CA THR A 112 5.97 -19.06 15.56
C THR A 112 5.64 -17.96 16.58
N SER A 113 6.66 -17.48 17.29
CA SER A 113 6.51 -16.39 18.25
C SER A 113 6.92 -15.07 17.61
N TRP A 114 6.04 -14.08 17.69
CA TRP A 114 6.26 -12.73 17.21
C TRP A 114 5.41 -11.72 17.97
N ASP A 115 5.95 -10.55 18.25
CA ASP A 115 5.26 -9.45 18.94
C ASP A 115 4.58 -9.90 20.26
N GLY A 116 5.33 -10.67 21.06
CA GLY A 116 4.86 -11.20 22.34
C GLY A 116 3.74 -12.23 22.25
N LYS A 117 3.39 -12.70 21.06
CA LYS A 117 2.34 -13.69 20.80
C LYS A 117 2.89 -14.93 20.11
N THR A 118 2.24 -16.06 20.35
CA THR A 118 2.50 -17.30 19.61
C THR A 118 1.41 -17.49 18.55
N TRP A 119 1.82 -17.61 17.30
CA TRP A 119 0.94 -17.68 16.15
C TRP A 119 0.60 -19.12 15.80
N ASN A 120 -0.60 -19.29 15.27
CA ASN A 120 -1.16 -20.60 14.95
C ASN A 120 -1.53 -20.69 13.47
N ASN A 121 -0.54 -20.59 12.59
CA ASN A 121 -0.65 -20.58 11.13
C ASN A 121 -1.39 -19.37 10.52
N ASP A 122 -1.99 -18.51 11.31
CA ASP A 122 -2.74 -17.34 10.86
C ASP A 122 -2.14 -16.08 11.48
N PRO A 123 -1.24 -15.36 10.76
CA PRO A 123 -0.53 -14.21 11.31
C PRO A 123 -1.37 -12.93 11.38
N PHE A 124 -2.61 -12.95 10.90
CA PHE A 124 -3.48 -11.78 10.95
C PHE A 124 -3.80 -11.35 12.38
N GLN A 125 -3.71 -10.06 12.64
CA GLN A 125 -3.96 -9.49 13.95
C GLN A 125 -4.46 -8.05 13.87
N LEU A 126 -5.00 -7.59 15.00
CA LEU A 126 -5.32 -6.16 15.15
C LEU A 126 -4.03 -5.35 15.14
N ASP A 127 -4.11 -4.16 14.56
CA ASP A 127 -3.03 -3.18 14.62
C ASP A 127 -2.91 -2.64 16.05
N PRO A 128 -1.75 -2.78 16.70
CA PRO A 128 -1.57 -2.31 18.07
C PRO A 128 -1.62 -0.78 18.21
N GLN A 129 -1.47 -0.03 17.12
CA GLN A 129 -1.53 1.43 17.13
C GLN A 129 -2.96 1.98 17.19
N LEU A 130 -3.97 1.13 17.00
CA LEU A 130 -5.38 1.52 17.10
C LEU A 130 -6.15 0.66 18.11
N SER A 131 -7.12 1.25 18.76
CA SER A 131 -8.03 0.47 19.59
C SER A 131 -8.90 -0.47 18.75
N ALA A 132 -9.24 -1.64 19.32
CA ALA A 132 -9.97 -2.71 18.62
C ALA A 132 -11.34 -2.27 18.08
N ASN A 133 -11.98 -1.29 18.71
CA ASN A 133 -13.32 -0.83 18.32
C ASN A 133 -13.33 0.06 17.06
N VAL A 134 -12.19 0.58 16.60
CA VAL A 134 -12.10 1.46 15.42
C VAL A 134 -11.46 0.78 14.21
N GLN A 135 -11.17 -0.51 14.28
CA GLN A 135 -10.63 -1.30 13.17
C GLN A 135 -11.43 -2.58 12.98
N PRO A 136 -11.33 -3.28 11.82
CA PRO A 136 -12.00 -4.57 11.63
C PRO A 136 -11.40 -5.65 12.53
N GLY A 137 -12.25 -6.53 13.05
CA GLY A 137 -11.80 -7.74 13.73
C GLY A 137 -11.19 -8.74 12.72
N VAL A 138 -10.27 -9.58 13.19
CA VAL A 138 -9.45 -10.47 12.35
C VAL A 138 -10.26 -11.38 11.42
N ARG A 139 -11.48 -11.80 11.81
CA ARG A 139 -12.32 -12.72 11.03
C ARG A 139 -13.54 -12.05 10.39
N GLU A 140 -13.74 -10.76 10.57
CA GLU A 140 -14.99 -10.10 10.18
C GLU A 140 -15.22 -10.08 8.66
N PHE A 141 -14.17 -10.02 7.83
CA PHE A 141 -14.33 -10.11 6.38
C PHE A 141 -14.67 -11.53 5.93
N SER A 142 -13.94 -12.53 6.42
CA SER A 142 -14.16 -13.92 6.03
C SER A 142 -15.50 -14.50 6.52
N SER A 143 -16.08 -13.91 7.55
CA SER A 143 -17.42 -14.29 8.06
C SER A 143 -18.55 -13.42 7.49
N SER A 144 -18.24 -12.49 6.59
CA SER A 144 -19.20 -11.57 6.00
C SER A 144 -19.51 -11.91 4.55
N SER A 145 -20.73 -11.61 4.12
CA SER A 145 -21.22 -11.84 2.76
C SER A 145 -21.87 -10.59 2.18
N MET A 146 -22.06 -10.58 0.88
CA MET A 146 -22.85 -9.59 0.15
C MET A 146 -23.71 -10.33 -0.89
N PRO A 147 -24.89 -10.87 -0.49
CA PRO A 147 -25.72 -11.70 -1.36
C PRO A 147 -26.23 -10.98 -2.61
N SER A 148 -26.45 -9.65 -2.55
CA SER A 148 -26.83 -8.85 -3.72
C SER A 148 -25.83 -8.94 -4.87
N GLU A 149 -24.58 -9.20 -4.56
CA GLU A 149 -23.49 -9.34 -5.54
C GLU A 149 -23.06 -10.82 -5.71
N GLY A 150 -23.78 -11.76 -5.14
CA GLY A 150 -23.44 -13.17 -5.18
C GLY A 150 -22.17 -13.55 -4.38
N ILE A 151 -21.77 -12.68 -3.44
CA ILE A 151 -20.55 -12.88 -2.64
C ILE A 151 -20.90 -13.59 -1.34
N THR A 152 -20.36 -14.78 -1.13
CA THR A 152 -20.60 -15.58 0.07
C THR A 152 -19.64 -15.26 1.22
N TYR A 153 -18.42 -14.82 0.89
CA TYR A 153 -17.41 -14.37 1.85
C TYR A 153 -16.42 -13.43 1.17
N PHE A 154 -15.69 -12.64 1.97
CA PHE A 154 -14.58 -11.81 1.50
C PHE A 154 -13.26 -12.35 2.01
N GLN A 155 -12.23 -12.24 1.19
CA GLN A 155 -10.86 -12.42 1.64
C GLN A 155 -10.36 -11.17 2.37
N ARG A 156 -9.42 -11.37 3.28
CA ARG A 156 -8.64 -10.29 3.90
C ARG A 156 -7.60 -9.84 2.88
N GLY A 157 -8.02 -8.95 1.98
CA GLY A 157 -7.18 -8.47 0.88
C GLY A 157 -6.11 -7.51 1.39
N HIS A 158 -4.85 -7.89 1.22
CA HIS A 158 -3.71 -7.01 1.52
C HIS A 158 -3.67 -5.82 0.58
N ILE A 159 -3.38 -4.64 1.12
CA ILE A 159 -3.04 -3.47 0.31
C ILE A 159 -1.52 -3.38 0.14
N VAL A 160 -0.76 -3.45 1.22
CA VAL A 160 0.68 -3.75 1.15
C VAL A 160 0.84 -5.26 1.15
N ALA A 161 1.25 -5.83 0.01
CA ALA A 161 1.39 -7.29 -0.10
C ALA A 161 2.43 -7.84 0.87
N SER A 162 2.15 -9.00 1.45
CA SER A 162 3.11 -9.72 2.29
C SER A 162 4.43 -9.96 1.55
N ASP A 163 4.35 -10.35 0.27
CA ASP A 163 5.53 -10.62 -0.55
C ASP A 163 6.36 -9.40 -0.94
N ASP A 164 5.81 -8.19 -0.78
CA ASP A 164 6.55 -6.95 -0.99
C ASP A 164 7.45 -6.61 0.23
N ARG A 165 7.20 -7.24 1.37
CA ARG A 165 7.79 -6.92 2.68
C ARG A 165 8.31 -8.17 3.38
N ILE A 166 9.33 -8.82 2.79
CA ILE A 166 9.91 -10.09 3.25
C ILE A 166 11.37 -9.99 3.69
N CYS A 167 11.87 -8.79 3.96
CA CYS A 167 13.25 -8.62 4.40
C CYS A 167 13.50 -9.13 5.84
N SER A 168 12.46 -9.15 6.68
CA SER A 168 12.50 -9.76 8.02
C SER A 168 11.11 -10.23 8.46
N MET A 169 11.08 -10.99 9.55
CA MET A 169 9.82 -11.41 10.19
C MET A 169 9.00 -10.20 10.66
N ASP A 170 9.62 -9.22 11.31
CA ASP A 170 8.94 -8.03 11.83
C ASP A 170 8.30 -7.21 10.71
N VAL A 171 9.06 -6.95 9.65
CA VAL A 171 8.59 -6.23 8.47
C VAL A 171 7.41 -6.96 7.81
N ASN A 172 7.51 -8.29 7.68
CA ASN A 172 6.44 -9.11 7.12
C ASN A 172 5.22 -9.19 8.04
N GLY A 173 5.44 -9.37 9.34
CA GLY A 173 4.37 -9.48 10.34
C GLY A 173 3.44 -8.27 10.35
N GLN A 174 3.99 -7.06 10.25
CA GLN A 174 3.20 -5.83 10.20
C GLN A 174 2.24 -5.79 9.00
N THR A 175 2.56 -6.47 7.89
CA THR A 175 1.64 -6.51 6.73
C THR A 175 0.33 -7.22 7.03
N PHE A 176 0.26 -8.04 8.10
CA PHE A 176 -0.93 -8.77 8.51
C PHE A 176 -1.83 -8.00 9.50
N TYR A 177 -1.51 -6.75 9.81
CA TYR A 177 -2.41 -5.89 10.59
C TYR A 177 -3.71 -5.62 9.82
N MET A 178 -4.84 -5.65 10.56
CA MET A 178 -6.16 -5.43 9.95
C MET A 178 -6.35 -4.03 9.38
N THR A 179 -5.54 -3.06 9.77
CA THR A 179 -5.46 -1.74 9.14
C THR A 179 -4.92 -1.77 7.72
N ASN A 180 -4.18 -2.83 7.35
CA ASN A 180 -3.68 -3.07 5.99
C ASN A 180 -4.65 -3.91 5.13
N MET A 181 -5.84 -4.23 5.63
CA MET A 181 -6.79 -5.13 4.97
C MET A 181 -8.02 -4.39 4.47
N GLN A 182 -8.51 -4.81 3.29
CA GLN A 182 -9.84 -4.45 2.80
C GLN A 182 -10.58 -5.70 2.34
N PRO A 183 -11.93 -5.71 2.39
CA PRO A 183 -12.70 -6.82 1.86
C PRO A 183 -12.48 -6.94 0.36
N GLN A 184 -11.97 -8.07 -0.10
CA GLN A 184 -11.77 -8.36 -1.51
C GLN A 184 -12.46 -9.67 -1.91
N ARG A 185 -13.03 -9.70 -3.12
CA ARG A 185 -13.51 -10.95 -3.73
C ARG A 185 -12.31 -11.87 -3.97
N GLY A 186 -12.49 -13.18 -3.75
CA GLY A 186 -11.41 -14.15 -3.94
C GLY A 186 -10.79 -14.09 -5.34
N GLU A 187 -11.64 -14.08 -6.36
CA GLU A 187 -11.23 -14.01 -7.77
C GLU A 187 -10.45 -12.72 -8.12
N PHE A 188 -10.75 -11.62 -7.46
CA PHE A 188 -10.01 -10.38 -7.61
C PHE A 188 -8.67 -10.45 -6.87
N ASN A 189 -8.70 -10.87 -5.60
CA ASN A 189 -7.51 -10.89 -4.73
C ASN A 189 -6.43 -11.84 -5.24
N THR A 190 -6.81 -13.08 -5.62
CA THR A 190 -5.88 -14.11 -6.12
C THR A 190 -5.73 -14.10 -7.65
N GLY A 191 -6.37 -13.16 -8.33
CA GLY A 191 -6.28 -12.97 -9.77
C GLY A 191 -5.56 -11.67 -10.11
N ILE A 192 -6.30 -10.71 -10.68
CA ILE A 192 -5.72 -9.48 -11.25
C ILE A 192 -4.95 -8.64 -10.23
N TRP A 193 -5.35 -8.64 -8.94
CA TRP A 193 -4.65 -7.91 -7.89
C TRP A 193 -3.27 -8.54 -7.62
N GLU A 194 -3.21 -9.86 -7.44
CA GLU A 194 -1.95 -10.59 -7.26
C GLU A 194 -1.03 -10.47 -8.49
N ASP A 195 -1.60 -10.51 -9.69
CA ASP A 195 -0.83 -10.35 -10.93
C ASP A 195 -0.22 -8.95 -11.05
N MET A 196 -0.95 -7.91 -10.66
CA MET A 196 -0.43 -6.55 -10.57
C MET A 196 0.71 -6.46 -9.56
N GLU A 197 0.58 -7.08 -8.39
CA GLU A 197 1.63 -7.12 -7.36
C GLU A 197 2.89 -7.81 -7.87
N LYS A 198 2.75 -8.96 -8.52
CA LYS A 198 3.87 -9.65 -9.19
C LYS A 198 4.54 -8.76 -10.23
N LYS A 199 3.73 -8.02 -11.00
CA LYS A 199 4.24 -7.07 -12.00
C LYS A 199 5.02 -5.94 -11.36
N ILE A 200 4.52 -5.32 -10.30
CA ILE A 200 5.22 -4.26 -9.56
C ILE A 200 6.58 -4.78 -9.06
N ARG A 201 6.60 -5.95 -8.42
CA ARG A 201 7.87 -6.57 -7.97
C ARG A 201 8.86 -6.80 -9.12
N SER A 202 8.37 -7.14 -10.30
CA SER A 202 9.23 -7.36 -11.47
C SER A 202 9.96 -6.11 -11.95
N PHE A 203 9.44 -4.92 -11.69
CA PHE A 203 10.09 -3.66 -12.08
C PHE A 203 11.46 -3.47 -11.41
N LEU A 204 11.60 -3.92 -10.18
CA LEU A 204 12.90 -3.91 -9.49
C LEU A 204 13.79 -5.09 -9.89
N THR A 205 13.21 -6.27 -10.05
CA THR A 205 13.97 -7.49 -10.39
C THR A 205 14.64 -7.38 -11.76
N TYR A 206 13.97 -6.77 -12.74
CA TYR A 206 14.53 -6.59 -14.09
C TYR A 206 15.76 -5.69 -14.10
N ASN A 207 15.78 -4.66 -13.23
CA ASN A 207 16.90 -3.74 -13.12
C ASN A 207 18.06 -4.28 -12.25
N MET A 208 17.82 -5.35 -11.46
CA MET A 208 18.83 -5.94 -10.57
C MET A 208 19.94 -6.70 -11.30
N SER A 209 19.76 -7.08 -12.56
CA SER A 209 20.78 -7.79 -13.33
C SER A 209 22.01 -6.94 -13.64
N THR A 210 21.91 -5.62 -13.48
CA THR A 210 23.04 -4.68 -13.57
C THR A 210 23.29 -4.06 -12.19
N GLN A 211 24.04 -4.75 -11.34
CA GLN A 211 24.24 -4.41 -9.93
C GLN A 211 24.65 -2.95 -9.64
N ALA A 212 25.30 -2.28 -10.56
CA ALA A 212 25.77 -0.91 -10.37
C ALA A 212 24.67 0.17 -10.54
N ALA A 213 23.64 -0.09 -11.38
CA ALA A 213 22.57 0.86 -11.64
C ALA A 213 21.54 0.87 -10.51
N TYR A 214 21.32 -0.29 -9.87
CA TYR A 214 20.27 -0.52 -8.89
C TYR A 214 20.59 0.01 -7.48
N ALA A 215 21.84 0.26 -7.17
CA ALA A 215 22.26 0.65 -5.81
C ALA A 215 21.60 1.94 -5.29
N ASN A 216 21.08 2.78 -6.19
CA ASN A 216 20.47 4.06 -5.88
C ASN A 216 19.02 4.20 -6.39
N ASP A 217 18.43 3.10 -6.90
CA ASP A 217 17.05 3.12 -7.35
C ASP A 217 16.10 2.94 -6.17
N THR A 218 15.04 3.72 -6.16
CA THR A 218 13.97 3.58 -5.18
C THR A 218 12.64 3.49 -5.93
N MET A 219 11.85 2.51 -5.57
CA MET A 219 10.47 2.39 -6.02
C MET A 219 9.54 2.84 -4.90
N TYR A 220 8.69 3.79 -5.22
CA TYR A 220 7.65 4.31 -4.35
C TYR A 220 6.32 3.73 -4.79
N VAL A 221 5.56 3.19 -3.88
CA VAL A 221 4.28 2.53 -4.15
C VAL A 221 3.21 3.08 -3.24
N CYS A 222 2.04 3.39 -3.81
CA CYS A 222 0.84 3.71 -3.07
C CYS A 222 -0.32 2.88 -3.63
N LYS A 223 -1.04 2.17 -2.77
CA LYS A 223 -2.17 1.32 -3.15
C LYS A 223 -3.36 1.57 -2.22
N GLY A 224 -4.58 1.32 -2.71
CA GLY A 224 -5.78 1.43 -1.88
C GLY A 224 -7.06 1.05 -2.61
N GLY A 225 -8.13 0.93 -1.86
CA GLY A 225 -9.49 0.80 -2.38
C GLY A 225 -10.32 2.04 -2.09
N THR A 226 -11.27 2.34 -2.94
CA THR A 226 -12.10 3.55 -2.85
C THR A 226 -13.10 3.45 -1.69
N ILE A 227 -13.08 4.44 -0.79
CA ILE A 227 -13.95 4.47 0.40
C ILE A 227 -14.70 5.79 0.61
N ASP A 228 -14.48 6.79 -0.24
CA ASP A 228 -14.96 8.15 0.05
C ASP A 228 -16.25 8.52 -0.64
N LYS A 229 -16.38 8.22 -1.91
CA LYS A 229 -17.54 8.58 -2.72
C LYS A 229 -18.50 7.42 -2.85
N SER A 230 -19.78 7.65 -2.66
CA SER A 230 -20.83 6.61 -2.71
C SER A 230 -20.86 5.83 -4.02
N GLU A 231 -20.63 6.49 -5.14
CA GLU A 231 -20.57 5.88 -6.48
C GLU A 231 -19.33 5.01 -6.70
N GLN A 232 -18.35 5.11 -5.80
CA GLN A 232 -17.11 4.33 -5.79
C GLN A 232 -17.11 3.24 -4.70
N ILE A 233 -18.23 3.06 -4.01
CA ILE A 233 -18.43 1.98 -3.04
C ILE A 233 -19.34 0.95 -3.70
N LEU A 234 -18.90 -0.32 -3.73
CA LEU A 234 -19.72 -1.42 -4.23
C LEU A 234 -20.90 -1.68 -3.28
N GLY A 235 -20.67 -1.56 -2.00
CA GLY A 235 -21.66 -1.76 -0.95
C GLY A 235 -20.99 -2.01 0.40
N TYR A 236 -21.69 -2.74 1.25
CA TYR A 236 -21.25 -3.03 2.61
C TYR A 236 -21.36 -4.51 2.89
N THR A 237 -20.39 -5.06 3.59
CA THR A 237 -20.48 -6.43 4.13
C THR A 237 -21.64 -6.53 5.14
N LYS A 238 -22.05 -7.75 5.47
CA LYS A 238 -23.05 -8.00 6.54
C LYS A 238 -22.69 -7.26 7.85
N ASN A 239 -21.41 -7.16 8.17
CA ASN A 239 -20.90 -6.45 9.35
C ASN A 239 -20.66 -4.96 9.10
N ARG A 240 -21.20 -4.42 7.97
CA ARG A 240 -21.17 -3.00 7.59
C ARG A 240 -19.80 -2.42 7.29
N PHE A 241 -18.81 -3.23 6.92
CA PHE A 241 -17.55 -2.74 6.37
C PHE A 241 -17.72 -2.36 4.91
N ILE A 242 -17.10 -1.26 4.51
CA ILE A 242 -17.09 -0.79 3.13
C ILE A 242 -16.41 -1.82 2.25
N VAL A 243 -17.07 -2.18 1.16
CA VAL A 243 -16.49 -2.93 0.05
C VAL A 243 -16.14 -1.94 -1.06
N PRO A 244 -14.86 -1.67 -1.31
CA PRO A 244 -14.47 -0.78 -2.40
C PRO A 244 -14.98 -1.30 -3.74
N LYS A 245 -15.46 -0.40 -4.59
CA LYS A 245 -15.83 -0.73 -5.97
C LYS A 245 -14.61 -0.76 -6.87
N TYR A 246 -13.62 0.06 -6.57
CA TYR A 246 -12.39 0.18 -7.33
C TYR A 246 -11.18 0.08 -6.41
N PHE A 247 -10.12 -0.46 -6.96
CA PHE A 247 -8.80 -0.50 -6.33
C PHE A 247 -7.78 0.17 -7.25
N PHE A 248 -6.75 0.76 -6.67
CA PHE A 248 -5.70 1.43 -7.41
C PHE A 248 -4.31 1.06 -6.89
N ALA A 249 -3.33 1.20 -7.78
CA ALA A 249 -1.92 1.26 -7.41
C ALA A 249 -1.23 2.36 -8.22
N ALA A 250 -0.45 3.18 -7.56
CA ALA A 250 0.45 4.15 -8.17
C ALA A 250 1.88 3.77 -7.82
N VAL A 251 2.72 3.69 -8.84
CA VAL A 251 4.12 3.28 -8.70
C VAL A 251 5.00 4.31 -9.37
N MET A 252 6.05 4.73 -8.68
CA MET A 252 7.09 5.60 -9.24
C MET A 252 8.46 5.01 -8.94
N ILE A 253 9.31 4.96 -9.95
CA ILE A 253 10.71 4.59 -9.78
C ILE A 253 11.56 5.83 -10.00
N LYS A 254 12.41 6.15 -9.03
CA LYS A 254 13.44 7.16 -9.10
C LYS A 254 14.79 6.49 -9.29
N ASN A 255 15.53 6.92 -10.29
CA ASN A 255 16.90 6.49 -10.53
C ASN A 255 17.77 7.67 -10.99
N LYS A 256 19.03 7.40 -11.36
CA LYS A 256 19.97 8.43 -11.84
C LYS A 256 19.49 9.16 -13.12
N SER A 257 18.63 8.52 -13.92
CA SER A 257 18.11 9.07 -15.18
C SER A 257 16.82 9.88 -14.99
N GLY A 258 16.28 9.95 -13.76
CA GLY A 258 15.05 10.67 -13.44
C GLY A 258 13.96 9.78 -12.84
N HIS A 259 12.71 10.06 -13.16
CA HIS A 259 11.54 9.39 -12.62
C HIS A 259 10.72 8.73 -13.72
N LYS A 260 10.18 7.55 -13.43
CA LYS A 260 9.17 6.87 -14.24
C LYS A 260 8.00 6.48 -13.36
N ALA A 261 6.78 6.71 -13.80
CA ALA A 261 5.58 6.38 -13.03
C ALA A 261 4.56 5.63 -13.88
N ILE A 262 3.77 4.79 -13.21
CA ILE A 262 2.63 4.07 -13.79
C ILE A 262 1.52 3.98 -12.75
N GLY A 263 0.26 4.07 -13.21
CA GLY A 263 -0.92 3.86 -12.38
C GLY A 263 -1.73 2.66 -12.88
N PHE A 264 -2.35 1.95 -11.95
CA PHE A 264 -3.29 0.87 -12.21
C PHE A 264 -4.63 1.24 -11.56
N TRP A 265 -5.71 0.93 -12.25
CA TRP A 265 -7.08 1.11 -11.78
C TRP A 265 -7.91 -0.11 -12.16
N PHE A 266 -8.60 -0.70 -11.20
CA PHE A 266 -9.38 -1.93 -11.34
C PHE A 266 -10.82 -1.73 -10.93
#